data_3a6fabc4e410dd43cef4fc1a2d5a2c91
#
_entry.id   3a6fabc4e410dd43cef4fc1a2d5a2c91
#
_cell.length_a   1.000
_cell.length_b   1.000
_cell.length_c   1.000
_cell.angle_alpha   90.00
_cell.angle_beta   90.00
_cell.angle_gamma   90.00
#
_symmetry.space_group_name_H-M   'P 1'
#
loop_
_entity.id
_entity.type
_entity.pdbx_description
1 polymer ?
#
loop_
_entity_poly.entity_id
_entity_poly.type
_entity_poly.pdbx_seq_one_letter_code
_entity_poly.pdbx_strand_id
1 'polypeptide(L)'
;MPQNSGPPATKIQLLDSDATFGWASIVLHWITAIIVVALWYFGKSIFNGPPEESDAMRGLHVSLAASAWLIIFARSIWRLRSGHPRVKGQSVRIHRIAKLAHYIMLLVLGLMLLSGPLLVWSGGNSISVFGWLSIPSPLSASEALREFAWFIHS
;
A
#
# COMPACT_ATOMS: atom_id res chain seq x y z
N MET A 1 8.99 -36.54 -42.71
CA MET A 1 7.99 -35.49 -42.41
C MET A 1 8.54 -34.69 -41.24
N PRO A 2 8.88 -33.39 -41.35
CA PRO A 2 9.34 -32.62 -40.22
C PRO A 2 8.13 -32.29 -39.31
N GLN A 3 8.23 -32.67 -38.06
CA GLN A 3 7.25 -32.29 -37.04
C GLN A 3 7.36 -30.78 -36.78
N ASN A 4 6.31 -30.06 -37.15
CA ASN A 4 6.14 -28.65 -36.85
C ASN A 4 5.84 -28.49 -35.37
N SER A 5 6.89 -28.40 -34.53
CA SER A 5 6.79 -28.02 -33.13
C SER A 5 6.50 -26.54 -33.08
N GLY A 6 5.21 -26.18 -33.04
CA GLY A 6 4.78 -24.82 -32.75
C GLY A 6 5.44 -24.30 -31.46
N PRO A 7 5.60 -22.96 -31.31
CA PRO A 7 6.20 -22.39 -30.10
C PRO A 7 5.44 -22.88 -28.86
N PRO A 8 6.16 -23.24 -27.78
CA PRO A 8 5.52 -23.72 -26.57
C PRO A 8 4.55 -22.64 -26.06
N ALA A 9 3.29 -23.04 -25.81
CA ALA A 9 2.28 -22.16 -25.25
C ALA A 9 2.83 -21.55 -23.96
N THR A 10 2.95 -20.25 -23.93
CA THR A 10 3.42 -19.48 -22.73
C THR A 10 2.38 -19.71 -21.64
N LYS A 11 2.64 -20.62 -20.71
CA LYS A 11 1.77 -20.83 -19.54
C LYS A 11 1.74 -19.52 -18.75
N ILE A 12 0.55 -18.94 -18.59
CA ILE A 12 0.34 -17.77 -17.72
C ILE A 12 0.70 -18.20 -16.30
N GLN A 13 1.80 -17.64 -15.77
CA GLN A 13 2.24 -17.92 -14.41
C GLN A 13 1.52 -16.97 -13.45
N LEU A 14 0.58 -17.49 -12.66
CA LEU A 14 -0.21 -16.70 -11.71
C LEU A 14 0.56 -16.32 -10.45
N LEU A 15 1.38 -17.25 -9.93
CA LEU A 15 2.16 -17.06 -8.70
C LEU A 15 3.62 -16.73 -9.01
N ASP A 16 4.32 -16.12 -8.06
CA ASP A 16 5.74 -15.83 -8.17
C ASP A 16 6.57 -17.10 -8.21
N SER A 17 7.68 -17.06 -8.94
CA SER A 17 8.72 -18.08 -8.96
C SER A 17 10.07 -17.46 -8.62
N ASP A 18 11.10 -18.29 -8.50
CA ASP A 18 12.48 -17.82 -8.26
C ASP A 18 13.04 -16.95 -9.39
N ALA A 19 12.47 -17.07 -10.59
CA ALA A 19 12.94 -16.38 -11.79
C ALA A 19 12.10 -15.16 -12.20
N THR A 20 10.78 -15.18 -11.92
CA THR A 20 9.83 -14.17 -12.42
C THR A 20 8.70 -13.88 -11.44
N PHE A 21 8.15 -12.67 -11.52
CA PHE A 21 6.91 -12.33 -10.81
C PHE A 21 5.71 -12.91 -11.53
N GLY A 22 4.76 -13.45 -10.75
CA GLY A 22 3.47 -13.90 -11.24
C GLY A 22 2.52 -12.72 -11.51
N TRP A 23 1.52 -12.96 -12.36
CA TRP A 23 0.51 -11.95 -12.69
C TRP A 23 -0.23 -11.40 -11.47
N ALA A 24 -0.52 -12.25 -10.47
CA ALA A 24 -1.16 -11.81 -9.23
C ALA A 24 -0.32 -10.73 -8.52
N SER A 25 0.99 -10.92 -8.41
CA SER A 25 1.90 -9.95 -7.81
C SER A 25 1.98 -8.65 -8.61
N ILE A 26 1.98 -8.74 -9.94
CA ILE A 26 2.03 -7.57 -10.83
C ILE A 26 0.75 -6.75 -10.70
N VAL A 27 -0.41 -7.38 -10.81
CA VAL A 27 -1.71 -6.69 -10.73
C VAL A 27 -1.91 -6.04 -9.36
N LEU A 28 -1.67 -6.79 -8.28
CA LEU A 28 -1.76 -6.25 -6.92
C LEU A 28 -0.78 -5.10 -6.69
N HIS A 29 0.41 -5.16 -7.28
CA HIS A 29 1.38 -4.06 -7.21
C HIS A 29 0.80 -2.78 -7.82
N TRP A 30 0.28 -2.85 -9.05
CA TRP A 30 -0.25 -1.67 -9.72
C TRP A 30 -1.50 -1.11 -9.04
N ILE A 31 -2.43 -1.98 -8.59
CA ILE A 31 -3.59 -1.55 -7.79
C ILE A 31 -3.11 -0.79 -6.54
N THR A 32 -2.18 -1.36 -5.78
CA THR A 32 -1.64 -0.72 -4.57
C THR A 32 -0.93 0.59 -4.90
N ALA A 33 -0.13 0.64 -5.96
CA ALA A 33 0.58 1.85 -6.37
C ALA A 33 -0.37 2.99 -6.73
N ILE A 34 -1.42 2.71 -7.49
CA ILE A 34 -2.45 3.70 -7.85
C ILE A 34 -3.16 4.23 -6.60
N ILE A 35 -3.55 3.33 -5.69
CA ILE A 35 -4.21 3.71 -4.43
C ILE A 35 -3.28 4.60 -3.58
N VAL A 36 -2.01 4.23 -3.44
CA VAL A 36 -1.04 5.01 -2.65
C VAL A 36 -0.81 6.39 -3.24
N VAL A 37 -0.72 6.51 -4.57
CA VAL A 37 -0.61 7.82 -5.26
C VAL A 37 -1.87 8.66 -5.03
N ALA A 38 -3.06 8.07 -5.11
CA ALA A 38 -4.31 8.78 -4.84
C ALA A 38 -4.39 9.24 -3.37
N LEU A 39 -4.01 8.37 -2.42
CA LEU A 39 -3.96 8.70 -0.99
C LEU A 39 -2.97 9.85 -0.71
N TRP A 40 -1.80 9.81 -1.33
CA TRP A 40 -0.84 10.90 -1.23
C TRP A 40 -1.41 12.21 -1.78
N TYR A 41 -2.05 12.17 -2.95
CA TYR A 41 -2.66 13.34 -3.56
C TYR A 41 -3.74 13.96 -2.65
N PHE A 42 -4.70 13.16 -2.16
CA PHE A 42 -5.73 13.64 -1.25
C PHE A 42 -5.14 14.16 0.07
N GLY A 43 -4.16 13.44 0.64
CA GLY A 43 -3.46 13.88 1.84
C GLY A 43 -2.78 15.24 1.68
N LYS A 44 -2.11 15.48 0.56
CA LYS A 44 -1.51 16.79 0.25
C LYS A 44 -2.56 17.86 0.04
N SER A 45 -3.69 17.53 -0.57
CA SER A 45 -4.77 18.49 -0.85
C SER A 45 -5.47 18.99 0.42
N ILE A 46 -5.47 18.20 1.52
CA ILE A 46 -6.00 18.63 2.82
C ILE A 46 -5.31 19.90 3.33
N PHE A 47 -4.00 20.04 3.06
CA PHE A 47 -3.18 21.14 3.60
C PHE A 47 -2.86 22.23 2.57
N ASN A 48 -2.88 21.91 1.29
CA ASN A 48 -2.47 22.81 0.22
C ASN A 48 -3.63 23.27 -0.68
N GLY A 49 -4.83 22.69 -0.47
CA GLY A 49 -6.06 23.09 -1.17
C GLY A 49 -6.78 24.25 -0.49
N PRO A 50 -7.87 24.76 -1.10
CA PRO A 50 -8.75 25.72 -0.50
C PRO A 50 -9.33 25.21 0.83
N PRO A 51 -9.45 26.05 1.88
CA PRO A 51 -9.97 25.63 3.19
C PRO A 51 -11.35 24.97 3.13
N GLU A 52 -12.21 25.42 2.23
CA GLU A 52 -13.56 24.91 2.02
C GLU A 52 -13.58 23.47 1.47
N GLU A 53 -12.50 23.02 0.82
CA GLU A 53 -12.37 21.68 0.27
C GLU A 53 -11.66 20.70 1.21
N SER A 54 -11.00 21.21 2.25
CA SER A 54 -10.16 20.43 3.16
C SER A 54 -10.91 19.24 3.80
N ASP A 55 -12.15 19.45 4.26
CA ASP A 55 -12.94 18.40 4.89
C ASP A 55 -13.37 17.32 3.88
N ALA A 56 -13.71 17.72 2.65
CA ALA A 56 -14.03 16.78 1.58
C ALA A 56 -12.81 15.93 1.22
N MET A 57 -11.62 16.54 1.07
CA MET A 57 -10.38 15.82 0.77
C MET A 57 -9.99 14.86 1.90
N ARG A 58 -10.19 15.27 3.16
CA ARG A 58 -9.98 14.41 4.33
C ARG A 58 -10.94 13.22 4.32
N GLY A 59 -12.21 13.45 4.06
CA GLY A 59 -13.24 12.40 3.92
C GLY A 59 -12.88 11.38 2.84
N LEU A 60 -12.44 11.83 1.67
CA LEU A 60 -11.98 10.98 0.58
C LEU A 60 -10.73 10.19 0.96
N HIS A 61 -9.72 10.85 1.55
CA HIS A 61 -8.49 10.20 2.00
C HIS A 61 -8.78 9.08 3.00
N VAL A 62 -9.53 9.38 4.06
CA VAL A 62 -9.88 8.42 5.12
C VAL A 62 -10.72 7.26 4.57
N SER A 63 -11.71 7.56 3.74
CA SER A 63 -12.60 6.53 3.16
C SER A 63 -11.85 5.60 2.21
N LEU A 64 -11.01 6.15 1.33
CA LEU A 64 -10.18 5.36 0.42
C LEU A 64 -9.17 4.52 1.20
N ALA A 65 -8.48 5.11 2.20
CA ALA A 65 -7.52 4.40 3.03
C ALA A 65 -8.15 3.23 3.78
N ALA A 66 -9.32 3.44 4.40
CA ALA A 66 -10.04 2.39 5.12
C ALA A 66 -10.50 1.27 4.19
N SER A 67 -11.04 1.61 3.01
CA SER A 67 -11.49 0.63 2.01
C SER A 67 -10.34 -0.21 1.46
N ALA A 68 -9.19 0.40 1.25
CA ALA A 68 -8.01 -0.25 0.68
C ALA A 68 -7.12 -0.94 1.72
N TRP A 69 -7.37 -0.72 3.01
CA TRP A 69 -6.49 -1.15 4.10
C TRP A 69 -6.15 -2.65 4.03
N LEU A 70 -7.16 -3.50 3.89
CA LEU A 70 -6.97 -4.96 3.80
C LEU A 70 -6.18 -5.37 2.55
N ILE A 71 -6.41 -4.71 1.42
CA ILE A 71 -5.73 -5.01 0.15
C ILE A 71 -4.25 -4.67 0.28
N ILE A 72 -3.94 -3.49 0.81
CA ILE A 72 -2.56 -3.02 1.00
C ILE A 72 -1.84 -3.89 2.04
N PHE A 73 -2.51 -4.23 3.15
CA PHE A 73 -1.98 -5.09 4.19
C PHE A 73 -1.67 -6.50 3.64
N ALA A 74 -2.64 -7.15 3.00
CA ALA A 74 -2.47 -8.48 2.41
C ALA A 74 -1.35 -8.48 1.36
N ARG A 75 -1.27 -7.44 0.52
CA ARG A 75 -0.20 -7.25 -0.47
C ARG A 75 1.18 -7.12 0.20
N SER A 76 1.26 -6.38 1.31
CA SER A 76 2.51 -6.18 2.05
C SER A 76 3.00 -7.50 2.68
N ILE A 77 2.11 -8.25 3.32
CA ILE A 77 2.42 -9.58 3.87
C ILE A 77 2.83 -10.56 2.76
N TRP A 78 2.07 -10.57 1.64
CA TRP A 78 2.42 -11.39 0.48
C TRP A 78 3.84 -11.09 0.02
N ARG A 79 4.19 -9.81 -0.10
CA ARG A 79 5.50 -9.38 -0.58
C ARG A 79 6.63 -9.67 0.39
N LEU A 80 6.38 -9.65 1.69
CA LEU A 80 7.37 -10.06 2.70
C LEU A 80 7.68 -11.56 2.64
N ARG A 81 6.67 -12.37 2.30
CA ARG A 81 6.79 -13.84 2.22
C ARG A 81 7.32 -14.32 0.87
N SER A 82 7.01 -13.60 -0.20
CA SER A 82 7.46 -13.94 -1.55
C SER A 82 8.93 -13.62 -1.74
N GLY A 83 9.66 -14.49 -2.42
CA GLY A 83 11.05 -14.25 -2.80
C GLY A 83 11.22 -13.01 -3.69
N HIS A 84 12.46 -12.57 -3.87
CA HIS A 84 12.81 -11.53 -4.84
C HIS A 84 13.45 -12.19 -6.04
N PRO A 85 12.74 -12.38 -7.16
CA PRO A 85 13.29 -12.95 -8.37
C PRO A 85 14.54 -12.18 -8.79
N ARG A 86 15.59 -12.91 -9.15
CA ARG A 86 16.85 -12.31 -9.59
C ARG A 86 16.90 -12.30 -11.11
N VAL A 87 17.01 -11.12 -11.70
CA VAL A 87 17.15 -10.97 -13.14
C VAL A 87 18.50 -11.54 -13.59
N LYS A 88 18.48 -12.37 -14.65
CA LYS A 88 19.71 -12.93 -15.23
C LYS A 88 20.65 -11.79 -15.65
N GLY A 89 21.92 -11.87 -15.26
CA GLY A 89 22.91 -10.85 -15.56
C GLY A 89 22.95 -9.65 -14.60
N GLN A 90 22.03 -9.55 -13.64
CA GLN A 90 22.04 -8.50 -12.64
C GLN A 90 23.21 -8.69 -11.66
N SER A 91 24.00 -7.61 -11.41
CA SER A 91 25.05 -7.65 -10.41
C SER A 91 24.50 -7.87 -9.01
N VAL A 92 25.27 -8.54 -8.15
CA VAL A 92 24.89 -8.80 -6.75
C VAL A 92 24.62 -7.50 -5.97
N ARG A 93 25.41 -6.46 -6.24
CA ARG A 93 25.26 -5.15 -5.56
C ARG A 93 23.92 -4.50 -5.91
N ILE A 94 23.57 -4.43 -7.19
CA ILE A 94 22.30 -3.85 -7.65
C ILE A 94 21.12 -4.63 -7.06
N HIS A 95 21.18 -5.96 -7.06
CA HIS A 95 20.14 -6.78 -6.46
C HIS A 95 19.94 -6.50 -4.96
N ARG A 96 21.05 -6.37 -4.19
CA ARG A 96 20.98 -6.06 -2.75
C ARG A 96 20.40 -4.68 -2.49
N ILE A 97 20.80 -3.66 -3.26
CA ILE A 97 20.26 -2.29 -3.14
C ILE A 97 18.76 -2.27 -3.45
N ALA A 98 18.33 -2.91 -4.55
CA ALA A 98 16.92 -2.99 -4.91
C ALA A 98 16.09 -3.70 -3.82
N LYS A 99 16.62 -4.78 -3.25
CA LYS A 99 15.97 -5.52 -2.15
C LYS A 99 15.85 -4.65 -0.89
N LEU A 100 16.91 -3.94 -0.51
CA LEU A 100 16.91 -3.03 0.64
C LEU A 100 15.90 -1.90 0.44
N ALA A 101 15.93 -1.22 -0.71
CA ALA A 101 14.96 -0.17 -1.04
C ALA A 101 13.52 -0.68 -0.95
N HIS A 102 13.28 -1.89 -1.45
CA HIS A 102 11.95 -2.50 -1.37
C HIS A 102 11.49 -2.75 0.08
N TYR A 103 12.35 -3.24 0.96
CA TYR A 103 12.01 -3.42 2.37
C TYR A 103 11.78 -2.09 3.09
N ILE A 104 12.56 -1.05 2.78
CA ILE A 104 12.33 0.30 3.32
C ILE A 104 10.95 0.82 2.88
N MET A 105 10.60 0.66 1.60
CA MET A 105 9.28 1.05 1.10
C MET A 105 8.14 0.28 1.80
N LEU A 106 8.30 -1.03 2.03
CA LEU A 106 7.32 -1.82 2.77
C LEU A 106 7.20 -1.38 4.23
N LEU A 107 8.31 -1.03 4.88
CA LEU A 107 8.32 -0.49 6.24
C LEU A 107 7.55 0.83 6.31
N VAL A 108 7.87 1.78 5.42
CA VAL A 108 7.19 3.08 5.35
C VAL A 108 5.69 2.88 5.09
N LEU A 109 5.33 2.01 4.15
CA LEU A 109 3.93 1.69 3.86
C LEU A 109 3.22 1.08 5.08
N GLY A 110 3.88 0.20 5.83
CA GLY A 110 3.36 -0.37 7.07
C GLY A 110 3.14 0.69 8.16
N LEU A 111 4.09 1.62 8.32
CA LEU A 111 3.96 2.74 9.25
C LEU A 111 2.78 3.64 8.88
N MET A 112 2.60 3.98 7.59
CA MET A 112 1.46 4.75 7.10
C MET A 112 0.13 4.02 7.36
N LEU A 113 0.10 2.72 7.13
CA LEU A 113 -1.09 1.89 7.30
C LEU A 113 -1.55 1.80 8.76
N LEU A 114 -0.61 1.85 9.70
CA LEU A 114 -0.90 1.80 11.15
C LEU A 114 -1.17 3.20 11.72
N SER A 115 -0.39 4.20 11.31
CA SER A 115 -0.52 5.56 11.84
C SER A 115 -1.81 6.26 11.41
N GLY A 116 -2.36 5.96 10.22
CA GLY A 116 -3.60 6.56 9.73
C GLY A 116 -4.80 6.29 10.64
N PRO A 117 -5.19 5.03 10.89
CA PRO A 117 -6.25 4.72 11.84
C PRO A 117 -5.96 5.23 13.26
N LEU A 118 -4.70 5.11 13.70
CA LEU A 118 -4.28 5.58 15.01
C LEU A 118 -4.49 7.08 15.18
N LEU A 119 -4.21 7.87 14.15
CA LEU A 119 -4.41 9.33 14.15
C LEU A 119 -5.89 9.71 14.30
N VAL A 120 -6.79 8.99 13.62
CA VAL A 120 -8.24 9.25 13.72
C VAL A 120 -8.77 8.85 15.10
N TRP A 121 -8.44 7.65 15.56
CA TRP A 121 -8.93 7.08 16.81
C TRP A 121 -8.38 7.78 18.05
N SER A 122 -7.11 8.18 18.05
CA SER A 122 -6.52 8.93 19.16
C SER A 122 -7.11 10.33 19.34
N GLY A 123 -7.74 10.87 18.29
CA GLY A 123 -8.56 12.09 18.36
C GLY A 123 -9.99 11.85 18.89
N GLY A 124 -10.34 10.62 19.29
CA GLY A 124 -11.70 10.26 19.72
C GLY A 124 -12.72 10.12 18.61
N ASN A 125 -12.28 10.10 17.34
CA ASN A 125 -13.16 10.05 16.19
C ASN A 125 -13.34 8.61 15.67
N SER A 126 -14.46 8.34 15.01
CA SER A 126 -14.68 7.12 14.24
C SER A 126 -14.14 7.27 12.81
N ILE A 127 -13.71 6.18 12.20
CA ILE A 127 -13.35 6.13 10.78
C ILE A 127 -14.64 5.96 9.98
N SER A 128 -15.01 6.98 9.21
CA SER A 128 -16.15 6.92 8.28
C SER A 128 -15.70 6.46 6.91
N VAL A 129 -16.36 5.46 6.36
CA VAL A 129 -16.11 4.92 5.01
C VAL A 129 -17.23 5.37 4.10
N PHE A 130 -17.00 6.42 3.33
CA PHE A 130 -17.97 7.05 2.40
C PHE A 130 -19.33 7.36 3.01
N GLY A 131 -19.43 7.56 4.33
CA GLY A 131 -20.67 7.78 5.05
C GLY A 131 -21.56 6.53 5.24
N TRP A 132 -21.18 5.37 4.69
CA TRP A 132 -21.99 4.14 4.75
C TRP A 132 -21.63 3.26 5.95
N LEU A 133 -20.36 3.24 6.31
CA LEU A 133 -19.85 2.45 7.43
C LEU A 133 -19.06 3.36 8.36
N SER A 134 -19.32 3.24 9.67
CA SER A 134 -18.54 3.92 10.70
C SER A 134 -17.85 2.87 11.57
N ILE A 135 -16.53 2.94 11.65
CA ILE A 135 -15.70 2.08 12.49
C ILE A 135 -15.36 2.86 13.76
N PRO A 136 -15.96 2.52 14.90
CA PRO A 136 -15.75 3.25 16.15
C PRO A 136 -14.31 3.15 16.63
N SER A 137 -13.86 4.14 17.40
CA SER A 137 -12.55 4.09 18.02
C SER A 137 -12.52 3.00 19.10
N PRO A 138 -11.55 2.07 19.05
CA PRO A 138 -11.29 1.13 20.14
C PRO A 138 -10.46 1.77 21.27
N LEU A 139 -10.02 3.03 21.08
CA LEU A 139 -9.12 3.74 21.99
C LEU A 139 -9.82 4.94 22.63
N SER A 140 -9.43 5.28 23.83
CA SER A 140 -9.75 6.57 24.43
C SER A 140 -8.94 7.68 23.75
N ALA A 141 -9.50 8.89 23.69
CA ALA A 141 -8.78 10.05 23.17
C ALA A 141 -7.49 10.30 23.96
N SER A 142 -6.39 10.54 23.24
CA SER A 142 -5.07 10.79 23.81
C SER A 142 -4.27 11.72 22.92
N GLU A 143 -3.96 12.90 23.42
CA GLU A 143 -3.20 13.90 22.65
C GLU A 143 -1.77 13.41 22.36
N ALA A 144 -1.08 12.83 23.32
CA ALA A 144 0.27 12.30 23.10
C ALA A 144 0.31 11.22 22.00
N LEU A 145 -0.70 10.34 21.97
CA LEU A 145 -0.80 9.32 20.93
C LEU A 145 -1.12 9.93 19.56
N ARG A 146 -1.93 10.97 19.55
CA ARG A 146 -2.28 11.71 18.34
C ARG A 146 -1.08 12.44 17.76
N GLU A 147 -0.29 13.13 18.58
CA GLU A 147 0.95 13.79 18.15
C GLU A 147 1.96 12.78 17.59
N PHE A 148 2.13 11.65 18.25
CA PHE A 148 2.99 10.57 17.77
C PHE A 148 2.51 10.01 16.42
N ALA A 149 1.21 9.73 16.29
CA ALA A 149 0.63 9.25 15.04
C ALA A 149 0.77 10.27 13.92
N TRP A 150 0.59 11.55 14.23
CA TRP A 150 0.81 12.66 13.30
C TRP A 150 2.24 12.73 12.82
N PHE A 151 3.22 12.66 13.72
CA PHE A 151 4.65 12.67 13.38
C PHE A 151 5.05 11.56 12.39
N ILE A 152 4.41 10.39 12.50
CA ILE A 152 4.68 9.28 11.58
C ILE A 152 3.95 9.46 10.26
N HIS A 153 2.76 10.06 10.26
CA HIS A 153 1.85 10.08 9.11
C HIS A 153 2.02 11.29 8.19
N SER A 154 2.60 12.40 8.66
CA SER A 154 2.71 13.68 7.93
C SER A 154 3.97 13.85 7.04
#